data_e0315077480626a1bafc81bc96a7ceb7
#
_entry.id   e0315077480626a1bafc81bc96a7ceb7
#
_cell.length_a   1.000
_cell.length_b   1.000
_cell.length_c   1.000
_cell.angle_alpha   90.00
_cell.angle_beta   90.00
_cell.angle_gamma   90.00
#
_symmetry.space_group_name_H-M   'P 1'
#
loop_
_entity.id
_entity.type
_entity.pdbx_description
1 polymer ?
#
loop_
_entity_poly.entity_id
_entity_poly.type
_entity_poly.pdbx_seq_one_letter_code
_entity_poly.pdbx_strand_id
1 'polypeptide(L)'
;MLPALASVTGIRHEYQRLNNCGPVTIGMALSRWGGALNQYDIAPKLKPSKGDVNVSPEELAAFARAQGMDVHLARGGDRALLRSLLASGFPVIVETWFVTPDSGGMGHYRLLTGYDDATGQFSALDSYLGPLRMNYANFDELWRSFGRTFLIVTPPSKRAALAGVLDWRADRAQQQAETLRVAEREAERRNDAVGFLTLGQAQLDAGDARAAARTFDRAFAATPDRALDPTRPAWVQGGLPWRALWYSFGPLEAYTRTGQYARVLTLTGAVLRSVPTHEESHYWRARALTGLGRTAEAQAAYHEALRLRPGFAEARQDLNRL
;
A
#
# COMPACT_ATOMS: atom_id res chain seq x y z
N MET A 1 -29.72 -9.64 2.20
CA MET A 1 -29.34 -9.36 0.78
C MET A 1 -28.87 -7.92 0.69
N LEU A 2 -27.75 -7.62 0.03
CA LEU A 2 -27.27 -6.25 -0.16
C LEU A 2 -28.14 -5.53 -1.21
N PRO A 3 -28.34 -4.20 -1.06
CA PRO A 3 -29.00 -3.41 -2.11
C PRO A 3 -28.17 -3.43 -3.41
N ALA A 4 -28.84 -3.26 -4.56
CA ALA A 4 -28.16 -3.20 -5.85
C ALA A 4 -27.37 -1.90 -6.06
N LEU A 5 -27.70 -0.87 -5.29
CA LEU A 5 -27.05 0.45 -5.31
C LEU A 5 -26.80 0.91 -3.88
N ALA A 6 -25.63 1.44 -3.59
CA ALA A 6 -25.32 2.09 -2.33
C ALA A 6 -24.41 3.30 -2.53
N SER A 7 -24.58 4.32 -1.68
CA SER A 7 -23.75 5.53 -1.70
C SER A 7 -23.52 6.03 -0.29
N VAL A 8 -22.26 6.27 0.04
CA VAL A 8 -21.83 6.92 1.29
C VAL A 8 -21.69 8.41 1.01
N THR A 9 -22.47 9.21 1.71
CA THR A 9 -22.52 10.68 1.58
C THR A 9 -21.85 11.40 2.74
N GLY A 10 -21.83 12.72 2.74
CA GLY A 10 -21.23 13.52 3.82
C GLY A 10 -19.70 13.50 3.83
N ILE A 11 -19.08 13.34 2.69
CA ILE A 11 -17.62 13.35 2.50
C ILE A 11 -17.25 14.62 1.75
N ARG A 12 -16.30 15.37 2.31
CA ARG A 12 -15.74 16.56 1.67
C ARG A 12 -14.66 16.14 0.68
N HIS A 13 -14.89 16.39 -0.61
CA HIS A 13 -13.87 16.17 -1.64
C HIS A 13 -12.78 17.26 -1.57
N GLU A 14 -11.54 16.87 -1.83
CA GLU A 14 -10.40 17.78 -1.95
C GLU A 14 -9.51 17.34 -3.13
N TYR A 15 -9.03 18.32 -3.91
CA TYR A 15 -8.02 18.08 -4.96
C TYR A 15 -6.61 18.15 -4.38
N GLN A 16 -5.78 17.18 -4.70
CA GLN A 16 -4.41 17.10 -4.20
C GLN A 16 -3.48 18.16 -4.81
N ARG A 17 -2.50 18.57 -4.02
CA ARG A 17 -1.24 19.11 -4.51
C ARG A 17 -0.27 17.97 -4.83
N LEU A 18 0.91 18.31 -5.38
CA LEU A 18 1.88 17.32 -5.83
C LEU A 18 2.14 16.22 -4.78
N ASN A 19 1.97 14.98 -5.18
CA ASN A 19 2.20 13.77 -4.38
C ASN A 19 1.39 13.68 -3.06
N ASN A 20 0.26 14.38 -2.94
CA ASN A 20 -0.57 14.39 -1.73
C ASN A 20 -1.78 13.44 -1.79
N CYS A 21 -1.77 12.42 -2.64
CA CYS A 21 -2.90 11.49 -2.72
C CYS A 21 -3.23 10.82 -1.37
N GLY A 22 -2.22 10.36 -0.63
CA GLY A 22 -2.40 9.79 0.71
C GLY A 22 -3.00 10.79 1.72
N PRO A 23 -2.35 11.94 1.97
CA PRO A 23 -2.87 12.99 2.85
C PRO A 23 -4.29 13.45 2.51
N VAL A 24 -4.61 13.62 1.24
CA VAL A 24 -5.96 14.03 0.81
C VAL A 24 -6.96 12.92 1.04
N THR A 25 -6.63 11.68 0.65
CA THR A 25 -7.58 10.57 0.76
C THR A 25 -7.92 10.24 2.22
N ILE A 26 -6.93 10.29 3.13
CA ILE A 26 -7.21 10.13 4.56
C ILE A 26 -8.04 11.30 5.12
N GLY A 27 -7.78 12.53 4.68
CA GLY A 27 -8.58 13.70 5.04
C GLY A 27 -10.04 13.58 4.58
N MET A 28 -10.27 13.13 3.35
CA MET A 28 -11.61 12.82 2.84
C MET A 28 -12.31 11.74 3.69
N ALA A 29 -11.61 10.65 4.04
CA ALA A 29 -12.18 9.58 4.88
C ALA A 29 -12.53 10.08 6.28
N LEU A 30 -11.69 10.90 6.90
CA LEU A 30 -11.95 11.52 8.20
C LEU A 30 -13.14 12.48 8.16
N SER A 31 -13.31 13.20 7.04
CA SER A 31 -14.42 14.16 6.89
C SER A 31 -15.80 13.49 6.95
N ARG A 32 -15.92 12.21 6.57
CA ARG A 32 -17.15 11.41 6.74
C ARG A 32 -17.63 11.40 8.19
N TRP A 33 -16.72 11.54 9.14
CA TRP A 33 -16.96 11.48 10.58
C TRP A 33 -16.79 12.82 11.27
N GLY A 34 -16.89 13.92 10.51
CA GLY A 34 -16.78 15.28 11.03
C GLY A 34 -15.37 15.83 11.14
N GLY A 35 -14.36 15.12 10.64
CA GLY A 35 -12.97 15.61 10.60
C GLY A 35 -12.84 16.85 9.70
N ALA A 36 -12.15 17.88 10.20
CA ALA A 36 -11.96 19.15 9.51
C ALA A 36 -10.60 19.26 8.79
N LEU A 37 -9.65 18.38 9.09
CA LEU A 37 -8.29 18.43 8.55
C LEU A 37 -8.27 18.34 7.03
N ASN A 38 -7.36 19.08 6.42
CA ASN A 38 -7.08 19.08 4.98
C ASN A 38 -5.64 18.69 4.71
N GLN A 39 -5.23 18.64 3.44
CA GLN A 39 -3.87 18.23 3.06
C GLN A 39 -2.78 19.12 3.66
N TYR A 40 -3.04 20.39 3.93
CA TYR A 40 -2.04 21.31 4.51
C TYR A 40 -1.78 21.02 5.99
N ASP A 41 -2.76 20.42 6.69
CA ASP A 41 -2.66 19.97 8.08
C ASP A 41 -2.01 18.59 8.17
N ILE A 42 -2.27 17.73 7.17
CA ILE A 42 -1.92 16.31 7.17
C ILE A 42 -0.55 16.05 6.52
N ALA A 43 -0.30 16.62 5.34
CA ALA A 43 0.92 16.35 4.59
C ALA A 43 2.21 16.66 5.36
N PRO A 44 2.35 17.75 6.15
CA PRO A 44 3.57 17.98 6.93
C PRO A 44 3.87 16.90 7.97
N LYS A 45 2.86 16.14 8.40
CA LYS A 45 3.01 15.04 9.38
C LYS A 45 3.35 13.70 8.73
N LEU A 46 2.78 13.42 7.56
CA LEU A 46 3.00 12.19 6.81
C LEU A 46 4.21 12.30 5.86
N LYS A 47 4.49 13.47 5.34
CA LYS A 47 5.53 13.75 4.35
C LYS A 47 6.39 14.93 4.80
N PRO A 48 7.23 14.77 5.85
CA PRO A 48 8.05 15.84 6.36
C PRO A 48 9.15 16.27 5.38
N SER A 49 9.54 15.41 4.44
CA SER A 49 10.48 15.71 3.37
C SER A 49 9.77 16.14 2.09
N LYS A 50 10.25 17.20 1.44
CA LYS A 50 9.71 17.66 0.14
C LYS A 50 9.89 16.64 -0.99
N GLY A 51 10.89 15.77 -0.87
CA GLY A 51 11.19 14.73 -1.85
C GLY A 51 10.48 13.40 -1.59
N ASP A 52 9.64 13.34 -0.56
CA ASP A 52 8.87 12.15 -0.23
C ASP A 52 7.81 11.87 -1.30
N VAL A 53 7.90 10.71 -1.93
CA VAL A 53 7.02 10.28 -3.03
C VAL A 53 6.01 9.23 -2.61
N ASN A 54 6.11 8.75 -1.37
CA ASN A 54 5.32 7.62 -0.89
C ASN A 54 4.79 7.90 0.53
N VAL A 55 3.55 7.50 0.76
CA VAL A 55 2.96 7.35 2.09
C VAL A 55 2.34 5.97 2.13
N SER A 56 2.84 5.09 2.98
CA SER A 56 2.34 3.71 3.09
C SER A 56 0.94 3.65 3.71
N PRO A 57 0.18 2.57 3.45
CA PRO A 57 -1.10 2.34 4.13
C PRO A 57 -0.96 2.30 5.65
N GLU A 58 0.17 1.81 6.15
CA GLU A 58 0.51 1.75 7.58
C GLU A 58 0.67 3.14 8.19
N GLU A 59 1.25 4.10 7.46
CA GLU A 59 1.37 5.50 7.88
C GLU A 59 0.02 6.19 7.90
N LEU A 60 -0.83 5.97 6.89
CA LEU A 60 -2.21 6.45 6.89
C LEU A 60 -2.98 5.90 8.09
N ALA A 61 -2.83 4.60 8.39
CA ALA A 61 -3.43 3.95 9.52
C ALA A 61 -2.95 4.52 10.87
N ALA A 62 -1.64 4.74 11.00
CA ALA A 62 -1.05 5.33 12.20
C ALA A 62 -1.54 6.77 12.41
N PHE A 63 -1.59 7.56 11.34
CA PHE A 63 -2.13 8.92 11.38
C PHE A 63 -3.58 8.94 11.85
N ALA A 64 -4.44 8.09 11.28
CA ALA A 64 -5.84 8.03 11.66
C ALA A 64 -6.04 7.62 13.13
N ARG A 65 -5.25 6.65 13.63
CA ARG A 65 -5.24 6.28 15.04
C ARG A 65 -4.83 7.45 15.95
N ALA A 66 -3.83 8.23 15.54
CA ALA A 66 -3.41 9.43 16.26
C ALA A 66 -4.50 10.54 16.29
N GLN A 67 -5.48 10.48 15.38
CA GLN A 67 -6.69 11.32 15.41
C GLN A 67 -7.82 10.70 16.25
N GLY A 68 -7.58 9.63 17.02
CA GLY A 68 -8.57 8.96 17.85
C GLY A 68 -9.53 8.05 17.10
N MET A 69 -9.19 7.65 15.87
CA MET A 69 -10.03 6.77 15.06
C MET A 69 -9.63 5.29 15.25
N ASP A 70 -10.61 4.41 15.12
CA ASP A 70 -10.38 2.99 14.90
C ASP A 70 -10.02 2.76 13.44
N VAL A 71 -9.11 1.82 13.21
CA VAL A 71 -8.59 1.54 11.88
C VAL A 71 -8.52 0.04 11.64
N HIS A 72 -9.12 -0.39 10.53
CA HIS A 72 -8.92 -1.73 9.99
C HIS A 72 -8.15 -1.63 8.68
N LEU A 73 -6.92 -2.13 8.68
CA LEU A 73 -6.04 -2.24 7.51
C LEU A 73 -5.76 -3.72 7.25
N ALA A 74 -6.08 -4.20 6.06
CA ALA A 74 -5.82 -5.57 5.66
C ALA A 74 -5.58 -5.69 4.14
N ARG A 75 -5.09 -6.86 3.71
CA ARG A 75 -4.93 -7.27 2.31
C ARG A 75 -5.93 -8.36 1.96
N GLY A 76 -6.06 -8.66 0.68
CA GLY A 76 -6.95 -9.73 0.19
C GLY A 76 -8.43 -9.35 0.24
N GLY A 77 -8.75 -8.06 0.10
CA GLY A 77 -10.13 -7.62 -0.09
C GLY A 77 -10.76 -8.21 -1.37
N ASP A 78 -12.08 -8.22 -1.40
CA ASP A 78 -12.84 -8.64 -2.58
C ASP A 78 -14.04 -7.71 -2.82
N ARG A 79 -14.65 -7.86 -4.00
CA ARG A 79 -15.81 -7.05 -4.39
C ARG A 79 -17.00 -7.21 -3.42
N ALA A 80 -17.22 -8.42 -2.88
CA ALA A 80 -18.33 -8.65 -1.96
C ALA A 80 -18.13 -7.91 -0.64
N LEU A 81 -16.91 -7.93 -0.09
CA LEU A 81 -16.54 -7.15 1.09
C LEU A 81 -16.72 -5.64 0.86
N LEU A 82 -16.18 -5.11 -0.25
CA LEU A 82 -16.30 -3.68 -0.55
C LEU A 82 -17.76 -3.24 -0.63
N ARG A 83 -18.61 -4.04 -1.30
CA ARG A 83 -20.05 -3.77 -1.37
C ARG A 83 -20.71 -3.80 0.00
N SER A 84 -20.37 -4.78 0.85
CA SER A 84 -20.91 -4.88 2.22
C SER A 84 -20.54 -3.66 3.07
N LEU A 85 -19.30 -3.22 3.00
CA LEU A 85 -18.81 -2.02 3.69
C LEU A 85 -19.53 -0.76 3.23
N LEU A 86 -19.59 -0.55 1.92
CA LEU A 86 -20.24 0.63 1.31
C LEU A 86 -21.73 0.67 1.59
N ALA A 87 -22.43 -0.47 1.50
CA ALA A 87 -23.85 -0.57 1.86
C ALA A 87 -24.12 -0.30 3.34
N SER A 88 -23.12 -0.56 4.20
CA SER A 88 -23.19 -0.28 5.63
C SER A 88 -22.71 1.12 6.02
N GLY A 89 -22.40 1.97 5.02
CA GLY A 89 -22.03 3.38 5.23
C GLY A 89 -20.56 3.62 5.58
N PHE A 90 -19.69 2.63 5.37
CA PHE A 90 -18.24 2.73 5.57
C PHE A 90 -17.54 3.00 4.23
N PRO A 91 -16.99 4.21 4.02
CA PRO A 91 -16.12 4.45 2.86
C PRO A 91 -14.81 3.70 3.03
N VAL A 92 -14.22 3.25 1.92
CA VAL A 92 -13.04 2.41 1.94
C VAL A 92 -11.91 3.07 1.18
N ILE A 93 -10.78 3.30 1.83
CA ILE A 93 -9.54 3.70 1.17
C ILE A 93 -8.93 2.46 0.51
N VAL A 94 -8.61 2.58 -0.75
CA VAL A 94 -7.93 1.55 -1.55
C VAL A 94 -6.70 2.14 -2.23
N GLU A 95 -5.65 1.34 -2.37
CA GLU A 95 -4.49 1.69 -3.15
C GLU A 95 -4.56 0.96 -4.49
N THR A 96 -4.42 1.71 -5.57
CA THR A 96 -4.56 1.19 -6.93
C THR A 96 -3.43 1.69 -7.80
N TRP A 97 -3.12 0.95 -8.86
CA TRP A 97 -2.19 1.44 -9.85
C TRP A 97 -2.84 2.55 -10.66
N PHE A 98 -2.15 3.67 -10.78
CA PHE A 98 -2.59 4.84 -11.56
C PHE A 98 -1.63 5.03 -12.72
N VAL A 99 -2.11 4.73 -13.93
CA VAL A 99 -1.32 4.84 -15.16
C VAL A 99 -1.65 6.15 -15.84
N THR A 100 -0.64 6.99 -16.01
CA THR A 100 -0.73 8.22 -16.79
C THR A 100 0.17 8.11 -18.01
N PRO A 101 -0.15 8.79 -19.14
CA PRO A 101 0.65 8.70 -20.37
C PRO A 101 2.12 9.11 -20.20
N ASP A 102 2.39 9.99 -19.25
CA ASP A 102 3.68 10.63 -19.00
C ASP A 102 4.53 9.96 -17.92
N SER A 103 3.94 9.20 -16.99
CA SER A 103 4.64 8.71 -15.80
C SER A 103 4.88 7.19 -15.76
N GLY A 104 4.33 6.43 -16.70
CA GLY A 104 4.42 4.97 -16.69
C GLY A 104 3.71 4.29 -15.52
N GLY A 105 3.03 5.07 -14.69
CA GLY A 105 2.24 4.60 -13.56
C GLY A 105 2.87 4.88 -12.19
N MET A 106 2.00 4.92 -11.17
CA MET A 106 2.35 5.10 -9.76
C MET A 106 1.28 4.50 -8.85
N GLY A 107 1.60 4.27 -7.58
CA GLY A 107 0.62 4.00 -6.54
C GLY A 107 -0.26 5.20 -6.29
N HIS A 108 -1.56 4.98 -6.12
CA HIS A 108 -2.51 6.06 -5.91
C HIS A 108 -3.67 5.63 -5.03
N TYR A 109 -3.96 6.44 -4.03
CA TYR A 109 -5.08 6.22 -3.13
C TYR A 109 -6.38 6.79 -3.71
N ARG A 110 -7.45 6.01 -3.54
CA ARG A 110 -8.83 6.41 -3.83
C ARG A 110 -9.72 6.10 -2.64
N LEU A 111 -10.77 6.90 -2.47
CA LEU A 111 -11.80 6.64 -1.49
C LEU A 111 -13.04 6.11 -2.20
N LEU A 112 -13.33 4.82 -2.05
CA LEU A 112 -14.59 4.24 -2.54
C LEU A 112 -15.73 4.75 -1.68
N THR A 113 -16.79 5.20 -2.34
CA THR A 113 -17.96 5.84 -1.69
C THR A 113 -19.29 5.21 -2.08
N GLY A 114 -19.28 4.26 -3.02
CA GLY A 114 -20.51 3.59 -3.43
C GLY A 114 -20.30 2.55 -4.51
N TYR A 115 -21.38 1.93 -4.91
CA TYR A 115 -21.42 0.99 -6.03
C TYR A 115 -22.80 0.96 -6.68
N ASP A 116 -22.82 0.48 -7.91
CA ASP A 116 -24.02 0.28 -8.71
C ASP A 116 -23.87 -1.04 -9.48
N ASP A 117 -24.64 -2.06 -9.08
CA ASP A 117 -24.60 -3.40 -9.70
C ASP A 117 -25.23 -3.42 -11.08
N ALA A 118 -26.17 -2.51 -11.38
CA ALA A 118 -26.79 -2.44 -12.71
C ALA A 118 -25.78 -2.00 -13.77
N THR A 119 -24.82 -1.14 -13.38
CA THR A 119 -23.74 -0.69 -14.27
C THR A 119 -22.42 -1.44 -14.04
N GLY A 120 -22.31 -2.25 -12.99
CA GLY A 120 -21.10 -2.97 -12.63
C GLY A 120 -19.94 -2.06 -12.23
N GLN A 121 -20.21 -0.97 -11.48
CA GLN A 121 -19.23 0.07 -11.18
C GLN A 121 -19.17 0.41 -9.68
N PHE A 122 -17.95 0.72 -9.21
CA PHE A 122 -17.74 1.47 -7.98
C PHE A 122 -17.76 2.97 -8.24
N SER A 123 -18.29 3.73 -7.28
CA SER A 123 -18.11 5.18 -7.19
C SER A 123 -16.92 5.47 -6.27
N ALA A 124 -16.06 6.39 -6.68
CA ALA A 124 -14.89 6.80 -5.91
C ALA A 124 -14.72 8.32 -5.92
N LEU A 125 -14.09 8.82 -4.86
CA LEU A 125 -13.50 10.15 -4.82
C LEU A 125 -11.98 9.99 -5.03
N ASP A 126 -11.50 10.55 -6.12
CA ASP A 126 -10.09 10.57 -6.48
C ASP A 126 -9.56 11.99 -6.25
N SER A 127 -8.43 12.09 -5.58
CA SER A 127 -7.85 13.38 -5.24
C SER A 127 -7.24 14.13 -6.44
N TYR A 128 -7.00 13.44 -7.55
CA TYR A 128 -6.47 14.02 -8.78
C TYR A 128 -7.55 14.22 -9.86
N LEU A 129 -8.39 13.20 -10.06
CA LEU A 129 -9.40 13.18 -11.12
C LEU A 129 -10.77 13.73 -10.66
N GLY A 130 -11.01 13.85 -9.35
CA GLY A 130 -12.33 14.17 -8.81
C GLY A 130 -13.24 12.96 -8.63
N PRO A 131 -14.56 13.15 -8.52
CA PRO A 131 -15.50 12.05 -8.47
C PRO A 131 -15.49 11.23 -9.76
N LEU A 132 -15.39 9.90 -9.63
CA LEU A 132 -15.34 9.02 -10.80
C LEU A 132 -16.06 7.69 -10.56
N ARG A 133 -16.32 6.97 -11.65
CA ARG A 133 -16.84 5.60 -11.62
C ARG A 133 -15.82 4.65 -12.21
N MET A 134 -15.67 3.49 -11.60
CA MET A 134 -14.70 2.48 -11.99
C MET A 134 -15.40 1.15 -12.22
N ASN A 135 -15.30 0.61 -13.44
CA ASN A 135 -15.79 -0.73 -13.74
C ASN A 135 -15.13 -1.75 -12.79
N TYR A 136 -15.90 -2.72 -12.28
CA TYR A 136 -15.43 -3.71 -11.30
C TYR A 136 -14.18 -4.48 -11.77
N ALA A 137 -14.15 -4.90 -13.03
CA ALA A 137 -13.03 -5.68 -13.56
C ALA A 137 -11.75 -4.85 -13.68
N ASN A 138 -11.86 -3.64 -14.24
CA ASN A 138 -10.72 -2.72 -14.37
C ASN A 138 -10.21 -2.28 -13.00
N PHE A 139 -11.12 -2.01 -12.06
CA PHE A 139 -10.75 -1.69 -10.69
C PHE A 139 -9.95 -2.82 -10.04
N ASP A 140 -10.41 -4.07 -10.16
CA ASP A 140 -9.73 -5.22 -9.57
C ASP A 140 -8.31 -5.40 -10.13
N GLU A 141 -8.11 -5.23 -11.44
CA GLU A 141 -6.77 -5.30 -12.06
C GLU A 141 -5.81 -4.23 -11.52
N LEU A 142 -6.28 -3.01 -11.28
CA LEU A 142 -5.48 -1.94 -10.70
C LEU A 142 -5.20 -2.18 -9.20
N TRP A 143 -6.19 -2.71 -8.48
CA TRP A 143 -6.14 -2.92 -7.04
C TRP A 143 -5.30 -4.15 -6.64
N ARG A 144 -5.30 -5.22 -7.46
CA ARG A 144 -4.50 -6.42 -7.20
C ARG A 144 -3.00 -6.14 -7.13
N SER A 145 -2.50 -5.11 -7.83
CA SER A 145 -1.09 -4.69 -7.79
C SER A 145 -0.62 -4.30 -6.39
N PHE A 146 -1.54 -3.98 -5.48
CA PHE A 146 -1.31 -3.68 -4.06
C PHE A 146 -1.90 -4.75 -3.14
N GLY A 147 -1.96 -6.00 -3.60
CA GLY A 147 -2.48 -7.13 -2.82
C GLY A 147 -3.94 -6.96 -2.37
N ARG A 148 -4.71 -6.17 -3.10
CA ARG A 148 -6.07 -5.75 -2.73
C ARG A 148 -6.14 -5.18 -1.32
N THR A 149 -5.19 -4.32 -0.99
CA THR A 149 -5.16 -3.59 0.28
C THR A 149 -6.38 -2.69 0.42
N PHE A 150 -7.00 -2.73 1.60
CA PHE A 150 -8.10 -1.85 1.98
C PHE A 150 -7.92 -1.31 3.39
N LEU A 151 -8.30 -0.05 3.57
CA LEU A 151 -8.20 0.65 4.84
C LEU A 151 -9.54 1.31 5.16
N ILE A 152 -10.07 0.98 6.34
CA ILE A 152 -11.32 1.56 6.86
C ILE A 152 -10.97 2.38 8.09
N VAL A 153 -11.44 3.61 8.12
CA VAL A 153 -11.29 4.54 9.25
C VAL A 153 -12.68 4.86 9.79
N THR A 154 -12.87 4.70 11.09
CA THR A 154 -14.18 4.88 11.73
C THR A 154 -14.03 5.39 13.16
N PRO A 155 -14.99 6.16 13.71
CA PRO A 155 -14.95 6.51 15.11
C PRO A 155 -15.17 5.27 15.99
N PRO A 156 -14.63 5.23 17.22
CA PRO A 156 -14.78 4.10 18.14
C PRO A 156 -16.24 3.66 18.36
N SER A 157 -17.19 4.59 18.28
CA SER A 157 -18.63 4.32 18.41
C SER A 157 -19.19 3.41 17.29
N LYS A 158 -18.48 3.25 16.18
CA LYS A 158 -18.84 2.38 15.05
C LYS A 158 -18.09 1.05 15.02
N ARG A 159 -17.19 0.78 15.98
CA ARG A 159 -16.37 -0.44 16.04
C ARG A 159 -17.19 -1.73 15.93
N ALA A 160 -18.25 -1.83 16.75
CA ALA A 160 -19.10 -3.03 16.74
C ALA A 160 -19.82 -3.23 15.39
N ALA A 161 -20.31 -2.15 14.79
CA ALA A 161 -20.96 -2.18 13.48
C ALA A 161 -19.97 -2.61 12.39
N LEU A 162 -18.75 -2.06 12.41
CA LEU A 162 -17.71 -2.45 11.46
C LEU A 162 -17.33 -3.94 11.64
N ALA A 163 -17.14 -4.40 12.88
CA ALA A 163 -16.83 -5.80 13.17
C ALA A 163 -17.92 -6.75 12.64
N GLY A 164 -19.20 -6.36 12.76
CA GLY A 164 -20.31 -7.14 12.21
C GLY A 164 -20.30 -7.22 10.68
N VAL A 165 -19.81 -6.20 9.98
CA VAL A 165 -19.68 -6.21 8.51
C VAL A 165 -18.47 -7.01 8.06
N LEU A 166 -17.36 -6.90 8.80
CA LEU A 166 -16.13 -7.65 8.53
C LEU A 166 -16.30 -9.15 8.78
N ASP A 167 -17.18 -9.52 9.73
CA ASP A 167 -17.42 -10.89 10.14
C ASP A 167 -16.08 -11.58 10.53
N TRP A 168 -15.79 -12.78 10.02
CA TRP A 168 -14.54 -13.49 10.25
C TRP A 168 -13.27 -12.67 9.88
N ARG A 169 -13.39 -11.70 8.97
CA ARG A 169 -12.29 -10.79 8.60
C ARG A 169 -11.88 -9.82 9.72
N ALA A 170 -12.70 -9.68 10.76
CA ALA A 170 -12.32 -8.95 11.97
C ALA A 170 -11.24 -9.67 12.77
N ASP A 171 -11.14 -11.01 12.65
CA ASP A 171 -10.06 -11.80 13.20
C ASP A 171 -8.85 -11.75 12.26
N ARG A 172 -7.75 -11.19 12.76
CA ARG A 172 -6.53 -10.99 11.98
C ARG A 172 -5.92 -12.30 11.47
N ALA A 173 -5.94 -13.34 12.29
CA ALA A 173 -5.33 -14.63 11.91
C ALA A 173 -6.14 -15.30 10.81
N GLN A 174 -7.47 -15.28 10.92
CA GLN A 174 -8.37 -15.81 9.88
C GLN A 174 -8.24 -15.02 8.58
N GLN A 175 -8.20 -13.69 8.68
CA GLN A 175 -8.00 -12.82 7.50
C GLN A 175 -6.67 -13.11 6.81
N GLN A 176 -5.56 -13.26 7.55
CA GLN A 176 -4.25 -13.56 6.98
C GLN A 176 -4.24 -14.96 6.31
N ALA A 177 -4.80 -15.98 6.97
CA ALA A 177 -4.88 -17.34 6.41
C ALA A 177 -5.67 -17.38 5.11
N GLU A 178 -6.83 -16.70 5.05
CA GLU A 178 -7.62 -16.61 3.82
C GLU A 178 -6.91 -15.81 2.73
N THR A 179 -6.26 -14.71 3.10
CA THR A 179 -5.45 -13.92 2.16
C THR A 179 -4.36 -14.78 1.50
N LEU A 180 -3.65 -15.60 2.29
CA LEU A 180 -2.65 -16.51 1.75
C LEU A 180 -3.28 -17.53 0.78
N ARG A 181 -4.37 -18.18 1.18
CA ARG A 181 -5.05 -19.17 0.37
C ARG A 181 -5.59 -18.60 -0.95
N VAL A 182 -6.10 -17.36 -0.93
CA VAL A 182 -6.56 -16.65 -2.13
C VAL A 182 -5.37 -16.30 -3.03
N ALA A 183 -4.27 -15.81 -2.44
CA ALA A 183 -3.07 -15.46 -3.17
C ALA A 183 -2.42 -16.68 -3.85
N GLU A 184 -2.40 -17.85 -3.20
CA GLU A 184 -1.93 -19.10 -3.78
C GLU A 184 -2.72 -19.47 -5.04
N ARG A 185 -4.05 -19.52 -4.93
CA ARG A 185 -4.93 -19.84 -6.09
C ARG A 185 -4.79 -18.83 -7.22
N GLU A 186 -4.63 -17.54 -6.89
CA GLU A 186 -4.46 -16.50 -7.90
C GLU A 186 -3.10 -16.64 -8.61
N ALA A 187 -2.02 -16.86 -7.86
CA ALA A 187 -0.69 -17.04 -8.42
C ALA A 187 -0.61 -18.27 -9.33
N GLU A 188 -1.26 -19.37 -8.96
CA GLU A 188 -1.39 -20.57 -9.81
C GLU A 188 -2.15 -20.27 -11.11
N ARG A 189 -3.31 -19.61 -10.99
CA ARG A 189 -4.19 -19.34 -12.15
C ARG A 189 -3.61 -18.31 -13.10
N ARG A 190 -3.00 -17.24 -12.58
CA ARG A 190 -2.50 -16.10 -13.39
C ARG A 190 -1.08 -16.33 -13.87
N ASN A 191 -0.26 -16.95 -13.04
CA ASN A 191 1.15 -17.21 -13.29
C ASN A 191 1.91 -15.95 -13.77
N ASP A 192 1.60 -14.79 -13.17
CA ASP A 192 2.17 -13.49 -13.51
C ASP A 192 2.93 -12.86 -12.34
N ALA A 193 3.75 -11.86 -12.63
CA ALA A 193 4.61 -11.21 -11.63
C ALA A 193 3.81 -10.57 -10.48
N VAL A 194 2.65 -9.99 -10.76
CA VAL A 194 1.78 -9.38 -9.73
C VAL A 194 1.20 -10.45 -8.81
N GLY A 195 0.77 -11.60 -9.36
CA GLY A 195 0.32 -12.74 -8.55
C GLY A 195 1.42 -13.25 -7.63
N PHE A 196 2.65 -13.37 -8.13
CA PHE A 196 3.79 -13.77 -7.30
C PHE A 196 4.16 -12.70 -6.26
N LEU A 197 4.07 -11.42 -6.58
CA LEU A 197 4.29 -10.34 -5.61
C LEU A 197 3.27 -10.43 -4.46
N THR A 198 1.99 -10.60 -4.79
CA THR A 198 0.91 -10.74 -3.81
C THR A 198 1.07 -12.00 -2.95
N LEU A 199 1.40 -13.15 -3.57
CA LEU A 199 1.65 -14.39 -2.84
C LEU A 199 2.87 -14.27 -1.92
N GLY A 200 3.97 -13.72 -2.40
CA GLY A 200 5.17 -13.50 -1.59
C GLY A 200 4.88 -12.62 -0.37
N GLN A 201 4.08 -11.57 -0.54
CA GLN A 201 3.66 -10.73 0.59
C GLN A 201 2.78 -11.52 1.58
N ALA A 202 1.81 -12.30 1.11
CA ALA A 202 0.95 -13.10 1.98
C ALA A 202 1.73 -14.18 2.76
N GLN A 203 2.73 -14.81 2.13
CA GLN A 203 3.66 -15.73 2.81
C GLN A 203 4.50 -15.03 3.87
N LEU A 204 4.97 -13.83 3.59
CA LEU A 204 5.72 -13.01 4.54
C LEU A 204 4.87 -12.60 5.74
N ASP A 205 3.63 -12.17 5.50
CA ASP A 205 2.65 -11.82 6.53
C ASP A 205 2.30 -13.05 7.41
N ALA A 206 2.32 -14.26 6.82
CA ALA A 206 2.18 -15.54 7.54
C ALA A 206 3.46 -15.99 8.26
N GLY A 207 4.56 -15.24 8.15
CA GLY A 207 5.83 -15.52 8.83
C GLY A 207 6.83 -16.36 8.04
N ASP A 208 6.48 -16.87 6.86
CA ASP A 208 7.39 -17.67 6.03
C ASP A 208 8.22 -16.80 5.07
N ALA A 209 9.26 -16.16 5.62
CA ALA A 209 10.18 -15.33 4.84
C ALA A 209 10.94 -16.13 3.76
N ARG A 210 11.17 -17.45 3.98
CA ARG A 210 11.90 -18.27 2.99
C ARG A 210 11.01 -18.57 1.78
N ALA A 211 9.75 -18.95 1.98
CA ALA A 211 8.80 -19.11 0.90
C ALA A 211 8.60 -17.79 0.16
N ALA A 212 8.40 -16.70 0.90
CA ALA A 212 8.24 -15.35 0.36
C ALA A 212 9.42 -14.96 -0.55
N ALA A 213 10.67 -15.16 -0.11
CA ALA A 213 11.86 -14.85 -0.91
C ALA A 213 11.87 -15.61 -2.24
N ARG A 214 11.61 -16.93 -2.22
CA ARG A 214 11.50 -17.72 -3.45
C ARG A 214 10.37 -17.26 -4.38
N THR A 215 9.26 -16.85 -3.81
CA THR A 215 8.11 -16.36 -4.59
C THR A 215 8.40 -14.99 -5.20
N PHE A 216 9.08 -14.10 -4.47
CA PHE A 216 9.55 -12.83 -5.02
C PHE A 216 10.58 -13.03 -6.13
N ASP A 217 11.43 -14.08 -6.06
CA ASP A 217 12.33 -14.44 -7.17
C ASP A 217 11.55 -14.74 -8.45
N ARG A 218 10.41 -15.43 -8.33
CA ARG A 218 9.53 -15.69 -9.49
C ARG A 218 8.91 -14.39 -10.02
N ALA A 219 8.50 -13.47 -9.15
CA ALA A 219 7.96 -12.17 -9.57
C ALA A 219 9.00 -11.36 -10.38
N PHE A 220 10.25 -11.33 -9.91
CA PHE A 220 11.33 -10.64 -10.62
C PHE A 220 11.72 -11.36 -11.91
N ALA A 221 11.77 -12.70 -11.92
CA ALA A 221 12.05 -13.47 -13.13
C ALA A 221 10.97 -13.30 -14.21
N ALA A 222 9.73 -13.09 -13.82
CA ALA A 222 8.62 -12.79 -14.72
C ALA A 222 8.60 -11.33 -15.20
N THR A 223 9.49 -10.47 -14.67
CA THR A 223 9.55 -9.04 -14.98
C THR A 223 10.86 -8.76 -15.72
N PRO A 224 10.83 -8.30 -16.97
CA PRO A 224 12.05 -7.92 -17.68
C PRO A 224 12.83 -6.82 -16.92
N ASP A 225 14.16 -6.92 -16.88
CA ASP A 225 15.04 -5.96 -16.21
C ASP A 225 14.73 -4.51 -16.59
N ARG A 226 14.36 -4.28 -17.86
CA ARG A 226 13.97 -2.97 -18.37
C ARG A 226 12.76 -2.38 -17.66
N ALA A 227 11.82 -3.22 -17.19
CA ALA A 227 10.65 -2.75 -16.46
C ALA A 227 11.00 -2.29 -15.03
N LEU A 228 12.14 -2.73 -14.50
CA LEU A 228 12.66 -2.30 -13.20
C LEU A 228 13.66 -1.13 -13.31
N ASP A 229 14.05 -0.74 -14.54
CA ASP A 229 14.97 0.37 -14.77
C ASP A 229 14.25 1.72 -14.56
N PRO A 230 14.62 2.50 -13.54
CA PRO A 230 13.98 3.79 -13.27
C PRO A 230 14.18 4.84 -14.35
N THR A 231 15.17 4.65 -15.25
CA THR A 231 15.45 5.57 -16.35
C THR A 231 14.71 5.21 -17.64
N ARG A 232 14.16 4.01 -17.70
CA ARG A 232 13.47 3.48 -18.88
C ARG A 232 12.20 2.73 -18.49
N PRO A 233 11.21 3.42 -17.92
CA PRO A 233 9.97 2.78 -17.50
C PRO A 233 9.30 2.11 -18.70
N ALA A 234 8.93 0.84 -18.53
CA ALA A 234 8.20 0.10 -19.54
C ALA A 234 7.03 -0.63 -18.87
N TRP A 235 5.85 -0.47 -19.46
CA TRP A 235 4.74 -1.34 -19.13
C TRP A 235 4.94 -2.67 -19.85
N VAL A 236 4.95 -3.75 -19.06
CA VAL A 236 4.98 -5.12 -19.59
C VAL A 236 3.77 -5.85 -19.04
N GLN A 237 2.92 -6.37 -19.91
CA GLN A 237 1.77 -7.16 -19.48
C GLN A 237 2.25 -8.34 -18.64
N GLY A 238 1.71 -8.47 -17.44
CA GLY A 238 2.06 -9.54 -16.48
C GLY A 238 3.37 -9.32 -15.72
N GLY A 239 4.16 -8.28 -16.02
CA GLY A 239 5.34 -7.88 -15.27
C GLY A 239 5.01 -6.98 -14.06
N LEU A 240 5.99 -6.77 -13.18
CA LEU A 240 5.85 -5.77 -12.13
C LEU A 240 5.88 -4.36 -12.73
N PRO A 241 5.05 -3.45 -12.19
CA PRO A 241 5.19 -2.04 -12.50
C PRO A 241 6.59 -1.53 -12.13
N TRP A 242 7.20 -0.68 -12.97
CA TRP A 242 8.58 -0.22 -12.79
C TRP A 242 8.84 0.50 -11.46
N ARG A 243 7.79 1.08 -10.84
CA ARG A 243 7.83 1.70 -9.51
C ARG A 243 7.35 0.77 -8.40
N ALA A 244 7.19 -0.54 -8.63
CA ALA A 244 6.68 -1.46 -7.61
C ALA A 244 7.47 -1.39 -6.29
N LEU A 245 8.80 -1.27 -6.37
CA LEU A 245 9.67 -1.16 -5.19
C LEU A 245 9.61 0.21 -4.48
N TRP A 246 8.88 1.20 -4.98
CA TRP A 246 8.59 2.43 -4.24
C TRP A 246 7.49 2.21 -3.19
N TYR A 247 6.70 1.14 -3.33
CA TYR A 247 5.51 0.88 -2.52
C TYR A 247 5.50 -0.51 -1.89
N SER A 248 6.25 -1.47 -2.45
CA SER A 248 6.22 -2.88 -2.04
C SER A 248 7.55 -3.27 -1.42
N PHE A 249 7.61 -3.27 -0.09
CA PHE A 249 8.85 -3.56 0.66
C PHE A 249 9.01 -5.03 1.06
N GLY A 250 7.98 -5.85 0.85
CA GLY A 250 8.02 -7.28 1.14
C GLY A 250 9.24 -8.01 0.58
N PRO A 251 9.66 -7.77 -0.69
CA PRO A 251 10.90 -8.37 -1.20
C PRO A 251 12.13 -7.99 -0.38
N LEU A 252 12.26 -6.71 0.00
CA LEU A 252 13.40 -6.22 0.79
C LEU A 252 13.41 -6.85 2.18
N GLU A 253 12.25 -6.99 2.81
CA GLU A 253 12.11 -7.66 4.10
C GLU A 253 12.44 -9.15 4.01
N ALA A 254 11.85 -9.88 3.05
CA ALA A 254 12.08 -11.31 2.90
C ALA A 254 13.56 -11.63 2.64
N TYR A 255 14.21 -10.87 1.75
CA TYR A 255 15.63 -11.04 1.47
C TYR A 255 16.52 -10.68 2.67
N THR A 256 16.18 -9.64 3.43
CA THR A 256 16.89 -9.29 4.67
C THR A 256 16.77 -10.42 5.69
N ARG A 257 15.55 -10.93 5.93
CA ARG A 257 15.30 -12.02 6.89
C ARG A 257 15.92 -13.36 6.50
N THR A 258 16.24 -13.53 5.22
CA THR A 258 16.89 -14.76 4.69
C THR A 258 18.39 -14.58 4.40
N GLY A 259 18.99 -13.45 4.81
CA GLY A 259 20.44 -13.20 4.66
C GLY A 259 20.88 -12.83 3.25
N GLN A 260 19.97 -12.53 2.34
CA GLN A 260 20.28 -12.16 0.94
C GLN A 260 20.60 -10.66 0.81
N TYR A 261 21.50 -10.17 1.65
CA TYR A 261 21.79 -8.74 1.82
C TYR A 261 22.30 -8.07 0.54
N ALA A 262 23.14 -8.74 -0.24
CA ALA A 262 23.64 -8.20 -1.51
C ALA A 262 22.48 -7.85 -2.47
N ARG A 263 21.45 -8.69 -2.49
CA ARG A 263 20.25 -8.46 -3.30
C ARG A 263 19.47 -7.25 -2.83
N VAL A 264 19.31 -7.07 -1.52
CA VAL A 264 18.68 -5.86 -0.94
C VAL A 264 19.46 -4.61 -1.35
N LEU A 265 20.80 -4.62 -1.30
CA LEU A 265 21.62 -3.49 -1.72
C LEU A 265 21.43 -3.15 -3.21
N THR A 266 21.30 -4.18 -4.07
CA THR A 266 21.04 -3.99 -5.51
C THR A 266 19.68 -3.31 -5.74
N LEU A 267 18.61 -3.84 -5.11
CA LEU A 267 17.25 -3.34 -5.29
C LEU A 267 17.08 -1.92 -4.71
N THR A 268 17.56 -1.68 -3.48
CA THR A 268 17.51 -0.34 -2.87
C THR A 268 18.37 0.67 -3.64
N GLY A 269 19.53 0.23 -4.15
CA GLY A 269 20.36 1.06 -5.02
C GLY A 269 19.66 1.47 -6.32
N ALA A 270 18.85 0.58 -6.90
CA ALA A 270 18.04 0.90 -8.08
C ALA A 270 16.99 1.98 -7.77
N VAL A 271 16.27 1.86 -6.65
CA VAL A 271 15.28 2.86 -6.22
C VAL A 271 15.96 4.20 -5.93
N LEU A 272 17.06 4.20 -5.16
CA LEU A 272 17.76 5.44 -4.75
C LEU A 272 18.40 6.19 -5.91
N ARG A 273 18.70 5.54 -7.03
CA ARG A 273 19.13 6.26 -8.25
C ARG A 273 18.01 7.12 -8.85
N SER A 274 16.76 6.72 -8.71
CA SER A 274 15.61 7.49 -9.22
C SER A 274 15.00 8.43 -8.18
N VAL A 275 15.02 8.01 -6.91
CA VAL A 275 14.49 8.77 -5.77
C VAL A 275 15.50 8.73 -4.63
N PRO A 276 16.49 9.63 -4.63
CA PRO A 276 17.50 9.69 -3.56
C PRO A 276 16.93 9.97 -2.16
N THR A 277 15.69 10.46 -2.09
CA THR A 277 14.98 10.80 -0.86
C THR A 277 13.99 9.72 -0.42
N HIS A 278 14.11 8.48 -0.91
CA HIS A 278 13.24 7.36 -0.53
C HIS A 278 13.72 6.75 0.80
N GLU A 279 13.10 7.14 1.90
CA GLU A 279 13.55 6.82 3.26
C GLU A 279 13.49 5.33 3.57
N GLU A 280 12.47 4.60 3.07
CA GLU A 280 12.39 3.15 3.27
C GLU A 280 13.52 2.41 2.56
N SER A 281 13.95 2.90 1.39
CA SER A 281 15.12 2.31 0.72
C SER A 281 16.41 2.56 1.49
N HIS A 282 16.58 3.70 2.13
CA HIS A 282 17.70 3.94 3.05
C HIS A 282 17.62 3.02 4.27
N TYR A 283 16.44 2.83 4.85
CA TYR A 283 16.22 1.93 5.96
C TYR A 283 16.56 0.46 5.61
N TRP A 284 16.02 -0.08 4.51
CA TRP A 284 16.30 -1.46 4.11
C TRP A 284 17.77 -1.64 3.69
N ARG A 285 18.38 -0.64 3.06
CA ARG A 285 19.81 -0.61 2.79
C ARG A 285 20.63 -0.70 4.09
N ALA A 286 20.26 0.08 5.11
CA ALA A 286 20.92 0.04 6.41
C ALA A 286 20.84 -1.34 7.05
N ARG A 287 19.67 -1.97 7.05
CA ARG A 287 19.49 -3.34 7.57
C ARG A 287 20.36 -4.36 6.85
N ALA A 288 20.46 -4.28 5.54
CA ALA A 288 21.33 -5.16 4.76
C ALA A 288 22.82 -4.93 5.08
N LEU A 289 23.23 -3.68 5.23
CA LEU A 289 24.61 -3.32 5.62
C LEU A 289 24.93 -3.81 7.05
N THR A 290 23.98 -3.72 7.97
CA THR A 290 24.09 -4.31 9.32
C THR A 290 24.35 -5.82 9.23
N GLY A 291 23.55 -6.54 8.43
CA GLY A 291 23.72 -7.98 8.24
C GLY A 291 25.04 -8.39 7.60
N LEU A 292 25.69 -7.47 6.86
CA LEU A 292 27.02 -7.65 6.27
C LEU A 292 28.16 -7.21 7.19
N GLY A 293 27.88 -6.71 8.42
CA GLY A 293 28.88 -6.19 9.34
C GLY A 293 29.49 -4.83 8.92
N ARG A 294 28.87 -4.14 7.95
CA ARG A 294 29.31 -2.82 7.43
C ARG A 294 28.74 -1.70 8.29
N THR A 295 29.10 -1.69 9.59
CA THR A 295 28.45 -0.87 10.63
C THR A 295 28.44 0.62 10.32
N ALA A 296 29.58 1.20 9.92
CA ALA A 296 29.66 2.64 9.63
C ALA A 296 28.73 3.06 8.48
N GLU A 297 28.61 2.23 7.44
CA GLU A 297 27.72 2.51 6.31
C GLU A 297 26.25 2.27 6.69
N ALA A 298 25.97 1.29 7.57
CA ALA A 298 24.63 1.08 8.11
C ALA A 298 24.17 2.30 8.93
N GLN A 299 25.02 2.80 9.81
CA GLN A 299 24.74 4.02 10.60
C GLN A 299 24.41 5.21 9.69
N ALA A 300 25.24 5.45 8.67
CA ALA A 300 25.01 6.54 7.72
C ALA A 300 23.65 6.41 7.00
N ALA A 301 23.28 5.19 6.60
CA ALA A 301 22.01 4.93 5.92
C ALA A 301 20.80 5.09 6.87
N TYR A 302 20.90 4.65 8.14
CA TYR A 302 19.86 4.90 9.15
C TYR A 302 19.70 6.40 9.44
N HIS A 303 20.79 7.13 9.58
CA HIS A 303 20.74 8.58 9.78
C HIS A 303 20.05 9.28 8.61
N GLU A 304 20.31 8.86 7.38
CA GLU A 304 19.64 9.42 6.21
C GLU A 304 18.13 9.09 6.21
N ALA A 305 17.74 7.86 6.51
CA ALA A 305 16.33 7.50 6.67
C ALA A 305 15.62 8.37 7.74
N LEU A 306 16.27 8.59 8.88
CA LEU A 306 15.74 9.42 9.97
C LEU A 306 15.76 10.92 9.65
N ARG A 307 16.71 11.40 8.84
CA ARG A 307 16.73 12.78 8.35
C ARG A 307 15.53 13.05 7.44
N LEU A 308 15.22 12.10 6.58
CA LEU A 308 14.08 12.18 5.65
C LEU A 308 12.74 12.03 6.36
N ARG A 309 12.66 11.07 7.31
CA ARG A 309 11.48 10.77 8.11
C ARG A 309 11.83 10.71 9.60
N PRO A 310 11.79 11.84 10.31
CA PRO A 310 12.19 11.90 11.74
C PRO A 310 11.38 10.97 12.66
N GLY A 311 10.14 10.66 12.29
CA GLY A 311 9.25 9.74 13.01
C GLY A 311 9.43 8.25 12.68
N PHE A 312 10.45 7.85 11.93
CA PHE A 312 10.67 6.46 11.52
C PHE A 312 11.16 5.60 12.72
N ALA A 313 10.20 5.06 13.47
CA ALA A 313 10.47 4.38 14.74
C ALA A 313 11.37 3.16 14.59
N GLU A 314 11.15 2.34 13.55
CA GLU A 314 11.92 1.14 13.27
C GLU A 314 13.38 1.47 12.94
N ALA A 315 13.61 2.51 12.14
CA ALA A 315 14.96 2.96 11.81
C ALA A 315 15.72 3.46 13.05
N ARG A 316 15.04 4.18 13.95
CA ARG A 316 15.60 4.63 15.23
C ARG A 316 15.94 3.47 16.15
N GLN A 317 15.02 2.50 16.25
CA GLN A 317 15.21 1.32 17.10
C GLN A 317 16.40 0.47 16.61
N ASP A 318 16.50 0.24 15.30
CA ASP A 318 17.57 -0.56 14.74
C ASP A 318 18.92 0.16 14.84
N LEU A 319 18.97 1.48 14.61
CA LEU A 319 20.18 2.28 14.82
C LEU A 319 20.70 2.22 16.25
N ASN A 320 19.80 2.24 17.24
CA ASN A 320 20.19 2.18 18.66
C ASN A 320 20.73 0.80 19.11
N ARG A 321 20.59 -0.23 18.26
CA ARG A 321 21.07 -1.59 18.50
C ARG A 321 22.41 -1.90 17.82
N LEU A 322 22.91 -0.98 17.01
CA LEU A 322 24.21 -1.09 16.33
C LEU A 322 25.36 -0.71 17.28
#